data_c7d7fed295bd97619b2a68da2f389ac7
#
_entry.id   c7d7fed295bd97619b2a68da2f389ac7
#
_cell.length_a   1.000
_cell.length_b   1.000
_cell.length_c   1.000
_cell.angle_alpha   90.00
_cell.angle_beta   90.00
_cell.angle_gamma   90.00
#
_symmetry.space_group_name_H-M   'P 1'
#
loop_
_entity.id
_entity.type
_entity.pdbx_description
1 polymer ?
#
loop_
_entity_poly.entity_id
_entity_poly.type
_entity_poly.pdbx_seq_one_letter_code
_entity_poly.pdbx_strand_id
1 'polypeptide(L)'
;MKKLLMLLVCTLMLSTSANAWKLISLTVQVIHEDEQPITHGHSKSPDETPTVYIEDYTLYFEANHPNYVLNIKDEDGDVVYTTVVYSAQTQAVLPSTLSGNYVIELAVDNLLYTGWINL
;
A
#
# COMPACT_ATOMS: atom_id res chain seq x y z
N MET A 1 6.28 -43.57 11.90
CA MET A 1 6.95 -42.41 12.30
C MET A 1 7.26 -41.45 11.21
N LYS A 2 7.88 -41.90 10.14
CA LYS A 2 8.20 -41.00 9.06
C LYS A 2 6.98 -40.37 8.42
N LYS A 3 5.90 -41.12 8.33
CA LYS A 3 4.69 -40.58 7.73
C LYS A 3 4.11 -39.47 8.56
N LEU A 4 4.20 -39.58 9.85
CA LEU A 4 3.68 -38.56 10.73
C LEU A 4 4.47 -37.27 10.57
N LEU A 5 5.77 -37.39 10.41
CA LEU A 5 6.61 -36.24 10.23
C LEU A 5 6.30 -35.54 8.93
N MET A 6 6.05 -36.27 7.87
CA MET A 6 5.72 -35.69 6.59
C MET A 6 4.42 -34.92 6.64
N LEU A 7 3.44 -35.47 7.32
CA LEU A 7 2.17 -34.78 7.47
C LEU A 7 2.33 -33.48 8.23
N LEU A 8 3.17 -33.49 9.23
CA LEU A 8 3.40 -32.28 10.01
C LEU A 8 4.03 -31.20 9.17
N VAL A 9 4.99 -31.55 8.35
CA VAL A 9 5.67 -30.59 7.48
C VAL A 9 4.68 -30.01 6.47
N CYS A 10 3.83 -30.81 5.90
CA CYS A 10 2.86 -30.33 4.94
C CYS A 10 1.88 -29.35 5.59
N THR A 11 1.49 -29.64 6.81
CA THR A 11 0.56 -28.76 7.52
C THR A 11 1.20 -27.39 7.77
N LEU A 12 2.47 -27.38 8.11
CA LEU A 12 3.15 -26.13 8.33
C LEU A 12 3.26 -25.30 7.06
N MET A 13 3.52 -25.96 5.95
CA MET A 13 3.61 -25.25 4.69
C MET A 13 2.27 -24.61 4.31
N LEU A 14 1.20 -25.32 4.54
CA LEU A 14 -0.12 -24.76 4.23
C LEU A 14 -0.45 -23.60 5.12
N SER A 15 -0.06 -23.64 6.38
CA SER A 15 -0.38 -22.52 7.25
C SER A 15 0.39 -21.27 6.91
N THR A 16 1.60 -21.38 6.42
CA THR A 16 2.35 -20.19 6.08
C THR A 16 1.79 -19.49 4.85
N SER A 17 1.20 -20.24 3.94
CA SER A 17 0.69 -19.59 2.72
C SER A 17 -0.60 -18.85 2.97
N ALA A 18 -1.24 -19.01 4.10
CA ALA A 18 -2.51 -18.39 4.34
C ALA A 18 -2.43 -16.92 4.69
N ASN A 19 -1.25 -16.41 5.00
CA ASN A 19 -1.11 -15.04 5.48
C ASN A 19 -0.32 -14.15 4.55
N ALA A 20 -0.43 -14.39 3.27
CA ALA A 20 0.42 -13.68 2.33
C ALA A 20 -0.02 -12.25 2.10
N TRP A 21 -1.31 -11.98 2.15
CA TRP A 21 -1.84 -10.67 1.80
C TRP A 21 -2.11 -9.86 3.04
N LYS A 22 -1.63 -8.62 3.04
CA LYS A 22 -1.87 -7.72 4.15
C LYS A 22 -2.51 -6.46 3.64
N LEU A 23 -3.53 -6.01 4.32
CA LEU A 23 -4.18 -4.76 4.01
C LEU A 23 -3.36 -3.61 4.58
N ILE A 24 -3.11 -2.60 3.77
CA ILE A 24 -2.39 -1.43 4.22
C ILE A 24 -3.42 -0.43 4.72
N SER A 25 -3.27 0.01 5.96
CA SER A 25 -4.14 1.03 6.52
C SER A 25 -3.69 2.39 6.03
N LEU A 26 -4.53 3.03 5.26
CA LEU A 26 -4.22 4.33 4.68
C LEU A 26 -5.03 5.42 5.36
N THR A 27 -4.38 6.56 5.59
CA THR A 27 -5.08 7.74 6.04
C THR A 27 -5.01 8.78 4.93
N VAL A 28 -6.00 9.64 4.86
CA VAL A 28 -6.06 10.63 3.81
C VAL A 28 -5.77 12.00 4.37
N GLN A 29 -5.05 12.78 3.58
CA GLN A 29 -4.71 14.14 3.94
C GLN A 29 -4.96 15.00 2.72
N VAL A 30 -5.61 16.13 2.91
CA VAL A 30 -5.85 17.07 1.81
C VAL A 30 -4.68 18.03 1.75
N ILE A 31 -4.05 18.12 0.59
CA ILE A 31 -2.94 19.00 0.40
C ILE A 31 -3.42 20.17 -0.38
N HIS A 32 -3.47 21.38 0.25
CA HIS A 32 -3.70 22.50 -0.58
C HIS A 32 -3.13 23.63 0.00
N GLU A 33 -2.70 24.38 -0.77
CA GLU A 33 -2.03 25.34 -0.35
C GLU A 33 -2.81 26.42 -0.20
N ASP A 34 -3.63 26.75 -0.62
CA ASP A 34 -4.21 27.87 -0.48
C ASP A 34 -5.36 27.85 0.11
N GLU A 35 -5.76 27.60 0.52
CA GLU A 35 -6.65 27.62 1.09
C GLU A 35 -7.76 27.82 0.91
N GLN A 36 -8.35 27.75 0.84
CA GLN A 36 -9.29 27.97 0.61
C GLN A 36 -10.24 27.48 1.12
N PRO A 37 -10.53 27.42 1.61
CA PRO A 37 -11.25 27.06 2.42
C PRO A 37 -12.51 26.61 2.14
N ILE A 38 -12.98 26.41 1.92
CA ILE A 38 -13.93 26.11 1.63
C ILE A 38 -14.61 25.32 1.85
N THR A 39 -14.80 24.95 2.11
CA THR A 39 -15.27 24.34 2.36
C THR A 39 -16.02 23.66 2.19
N HIS A 40 -16.46 23.45 2.16
CA HIS A 40 -17.11 22.81 2.14
C HIS A 40 -17.05 21.77 1.80
N GLY A 41 -16.68 21.56 1.74
CA GLY A 41 -16.47 20.71 1.52
C GLY A 41 -16.79 19.69 1.46
N HIS A 42 -17.05 19.26 1.35
CA HIS A 42 -17.29 18.38 1.29
C HIS A 42 -17.04 17.42 1.13
N SER A 43 -16.73 17.18 1.34
CA SER A 43 -16.67 16.43 1.25
C SER A 43 -16.45 15.38 0.94
N LYS A 44 -16.16 14.82 0.56
CA LYS A 44 -15.89 13.91 0.14
C LYS A 44 -15.33 13.14 0.60
N SER A 45 -15.16 12.65 0.73
CA SER A 45 -14.75 11.90 0.84
C SER A 45 -13.98 11.08 1.38
N PRO A 46 -13.80 11.00 2.53
CA PRO A 46 -12.97 10.06 3.16
C PRO A 46 -13.40 8.65 2.91
N ASP A 47 -14.59 8.47 2.45
CA ASP A 47 -15.00 7.17 2.15
C ASP A 47 -14.31 6.60 1.00
N GLU A 48 -13.59 7.37 0.28
CA GLU A 48 -13.00 6.89 -0.93
C GLU A 48 -11.56 6.53 -0.79
N THR A 49 -11.12 6.26 0.42
CA THR A 49 -9.75 5.79 0.64
C THR A 49 -9.53 4.51 -0.14
N PRO A 50 -8.48 4.44 -0.93
CA PRO A 50 -8.26 3.25 -1.74
C PRO A 50 -7.92 2.04 -0.88
N THR A 51 -8.24 0.88 -1.39
CA THR A 51 -7.90 -0.37 -0.75
C THR A 51 -6.65 -0.90 -1.43
N VAL A 52 -5.58 -1.05 -0.67
CA VAL A 52 -4.30 -1.53 -1.18
C VAL A 52 -3.83 -2.66 -0.30
N TYR A 53 -3.43 -3.75 -0.93
CA TYR A 53 -2.86 -4.89 -0.22
C TYR A 53 -1.41 -5.04 -0.60
N ILE A 54 -0.63 -5.64 0.26
CA ILE A 54 0.76 -5.93 -0.03
C ILE A 54 1.04 -7.41 0.25
N GLU A 55 1.79 -8.02 -0.66
CA GLU A 55 2.29 -9.37 -0.48
C GLU A 55 3.75 -9.34 -0.90
N ASP A 56 4.65 -9.54 0.05
CA ASP A 56 6.08 -9.41 -0.20
C ASP A 56 6.38 -8.01 -0.71
N TYR A 57 6.85 -7.87 -1.92
CA TYR A 57 7.19 -6.56 -2.49
C TYR A 57 6.19 -6.11 -3.54
N THR A 58 5.03 -6.74 -3.61
CA THR A 58 4.03 -6.41 -4.61
C THR A 58 2.83 -5.75 -3.95
N LEU A 59 2.46 -4.60 -4.48
CA LEU A 59 1.26 -3.90 -4.06
C LEU A 59 0.14 -4.25 -5.01
N TYR A 60 -1.06 -4.43 -4.46
CA TYR A 60 -2.24 -4.77 -5.25
C TYR A 60 -3.29 -3.69 -5.07
N PHE A 61 -3.77 -3.17 -6.17
CA PHE A 61 -4.75 -2.08 -6.21
C PHE A 61 -6.04 -2.58 -6.80
N GLU A 62 -7.13 -1.94 -6.42
CA GLU A 62 -8.42 -2.25 -7.02
C GLU A 62 -8.46 -1.74 -8.45
N ALA A 63 -9.29 -2.37 -9.27
CA ALA A 63 -9.46 -1.91 -10.63
C ALA A 63 -10.15 -0.55 -10.63
N ASN A 64 -9.93 0.20 -11.69
CA ASN A 64 -10.61 1.48 -11.90
C ASN A 64 -10.23 2.56 -10.90
N HIS A 65 -9.05 2.49 -10.34
CA HIS A 65 -8.55 3.56 -9.48
C HIS A 65 -7.99 4.68 -10.34
N PRO A 66 -7.83 5.88 -9.78
CA PRO A 66 -7.19 6.94 -10.56
C PRO A 66 -5.71 6.70 -10.68
N ASN A 67 -5.04 7.51 -11.46
CA ASN A 67 -3.59 7.44 -11.53
C ASN A 67 -3.01 8.00 -10.24
N TYR A 68 -2.10 7.26 -9.62
CA TYR A 68 -1.43 7.71 -8.41
C TYR A 68 0.04 7.96 -8.68
N VAL A 69 0.61 8.92 -7.97
CA VAL A 69 2.05 8.98 -7.82
C VAL A 69 2.37 8.24 -6.53
N LEU A 70 3.13 7.18 -6.66
CA LEU A 70 3.49 6.33 -5.53
C LEU A 70 4.88 6.69 -5.06
N ASN A 71 5.00 7.03 -3.79
CA ASN A 71 6.29 7.30 -3.18
C ASN A 71 6.48 6.38 -2.00
N ILE A 72 7.70 5.88 -1.83
CA ILE A 72 8.09 5.12 -0.65
C ILE A 72 9.11 5.96 0.08
N LYS A 73 8.84 6.26 1.35
CA LYS A 73 9.72 7.06 2.18
C LYS A 73 10.26 6.24 3.32
N ASP A 74 11.52 6.49 3.68
CA ASP A 74 12.10 5.80 4.81
C ASP A 74 11.70 6.50 6.10
N GLU A 75 12.25 6.05 7.22
CA GLU A 75 11.87 6.59 8.50
C GLU A 75 12.33 8.02 8.70
N ASP A 76 13.28 8.47 7.92
CA ASP A 76 13.74 9.84 7.99
C ASP A 76 12.93 10.77 7.10
N GLY A 77 11.99 10.25 6.35
CA GLY A 77 11.17 11.05 5.47
C GLY A 77 11.74 11.23 4.08
N ASP A 78 12.80 10.52 3.76
CA ASP A 78 13.40 10.63 2.42
C ASP A 78 12.74 9.68 1.46
N VAL A 79 12.46 10.15 0.26
CA VAL A 79 11.87 9.31 -0.78
C VAL A 79 12.94 8.37 -1.30
N VAL A 80 12.71 7.07 -1.16
CA VAL A 80 13.65 6.07 -1.62
C VAL A 80 13.18 5.40 -2.90
N TYR A 81 11.94 5.60 -3.30
CA TYR A 81 11.41 5.04 -4.54
C TYR A 81 10.16 5.81 -4.94
N THR A 82 10.00 6.05 -6.22
CA THR A 82 8.83 6.73 -6.73
C THR A 82 8.46 6.15 -8.09
N THR A 83 7.18 6.05 -8.35
CA THR A 83 6.70 5.59 -9.64
C THR A 83 5.25 6.06 -9.81
N VAL A 84 4.71 5.88 -10.99
CA VAL A 84 3.31 6.19 -11.26
C VAL A 84 2.56 4.88 -11.38
N VAL A 85 1.41 4.80 -10.72
CA VAL A 85 0.52 3.65 -10.84
C VAL A 85 -0.67 4.12 -11.66
N TYR A 86 -0.76 3.61 -12.89
CA TYR A 86 -1.80 4.05 -13.81
C TYR A 86 -3.13 3.37 -13.49
N SER A 87 -4.21 3.98 -13.92
CA SER A 87 -5.53 3.51 -13.56
C SER A 87 -5.82 2.08 -14.01
N ALA A 88 -5.18 1.62 -15.07
CA ALA A 88 -5.39 0.26 -15.54
C ALA A 88 -4.48 -0.74 -14.84
N GLN A 89 -3.57 -0.27 -14.01
CA GLN A 89 -2.56 -1.10 -13.39
C GLN A 89 -3.07 -1.57 -12.03
N THR A 90 -3.08 -2.87 -11.81
CA THR A 90 -3.56 -3.42 -10.55
C THR A 90 -2.45 -3.94 -9.66
N GLN A 91 -1.21 -3.87 -10.12
CA GLN A 91 -0.07 -4.33 -9.33
C GLN A 91 1.10 -3.38 -9.51
N ALA A 92 1.88 -3.22 -8.48
CA ALA A 92 3.13 -2.47 -8.53
C ALA A 92 4.16 -3.19 -7.70
N VAL A 93 5.32 -3.47 -8.29
CA VAL A 93 6.37 -4.21 -7.60
C VAL A 93 7.38 -3.22 -7.06
N LEU A 94 7.67 -3.32 -5.78
CA LEU A 94 8.64 -2.47 -5.12
C LEU A 94 10.03 -3.08 -5.22
N PRO A 95 11.09 -2.26 -5.11
CA PRO A 95 12.45 -2.80 -5.17
C PRO A 95 12.72 -3.76 -4.03
N SER A 96 13.27 -4.91 -4.35
CA SER A 96 13.55 -5.93 -3.35
C SER A 96 14.75 -5.58 -2.47
N THR A 97 15.43 -4.49 -2.79
CA THR A 97 16.53 -4.02 -1.96
C THR A 97 16.07 -3.26 -0.73
N LEU A 98 14.79 -2.87 -0.69
CA LEU A 98 14.24 -2.18 0.47
C LEU A 98 14.01 -3.17 1.59
N SER A 99 14.28 -2.76 2.81
CA SER A 99 14.11 -3.62 3.97
C SER A 99 13.82 -2.75 5.17
N GLY A 100 12.80 -3.08 5.92
CA GLY A 100 12.44 -2.35 7.12
C GLY A 100 11.11 -1.66 6.99
N ASN A 101 10.92 -0.65 7.82
CA ASN A 101 9.66 0.08 7.86
C ASN A 101 9.70 1.29 6.94
N TYR A 102 8.67 1.45 6.16
CA TYR A 102 8.58 2.56 5.22
C TYR A 102 7.17 3.13 5.25
N VAL A 103 7.06 4.36 4.78
CA VAL A 103 5.77 4.99 4.57
C VAL A 103 5.47 4.95 3.09
N ILE A 104 4.29 4.45 2.74
CA ILE A 104 3.84 4.50 1.37
C ILE A 104 2.94 5.73 1.23
N GLU A 105 3.12 6.45 0.15
CA GLU A 105 2.29 7.60 -0.17
C GLU A 105 1.69 7.44 -1.54
N LEU A 106 0.40 7.68 -1.65
CA LEU A 106 -0.28 7.71 -2.93
C LEU A 106 -0.89 9.09 -3.09
N ALA A 107 -0.41 9.80 -4.09
CA ALA A 107 -0.86 11.16 -4.34
C ALA A 107 -1.75 11.21 -5.57
N VAL A 108 -2.88 11.86 -5.45
CA VAL A 108 -3.76 12.06 -6.58
C VAL A 108 -4.48 13.39 -6.37
N ASP A 109 -4.41 14.26 -7.37
CA ASP A 109 -4.98 15.60 -7.28
C ASP A 109 -4.43 16.30 -6.03
N ASN A 110 -5.28 16.71 -5.14
CA ASN A 110 -4.82 17.34 -3.92
C ASN A 110 -4.98 16.42 -2.70
N LEU A 111 -5.04 15.12 -2.92
CA LEU A 111 -5.16 14.16 -1.85
C LEU A 111 -3.88 13.35 -1.71
N LEU A 112 -3.52 13.05 -0.49
CA LEU A 112 -2.37 12.22 -0.19
C LEU A 112 -2.81 11.13 0.76
N TYR A 113 -2.65 9.89 0.34
CA TYR A 113 -2.95 8.74 1.20
C TYR A 113 -1.64 8.17 1.71
N THR A 114 -1.54 7.98 3.00
CA THR A 114 -0.30 7.48 3.59
C THR A 114 -0.57 6.27 4.47
N GLY A 115 0.38 5.39 4.52
CA GLY A 115 0.30 4.21 5.37
C GLY A 115 1.69 3.68 5.67
N TRP A 116 1.75 2.74 6.59
CA TRP A 116 3.01 2.11 6.94
C TRP A 116 3.09 0.74 6.32
N ILE A 117 4.24 0.39 5.82
CA ILE A 117 4.51 -0.95 5.32
C ILE A 117 5.82 -1.44 5.90
N ASN A 118 5.95 -2.74 5.98
CA ASN A 118 7.17 -3.37 6.45
C ASN A 118 7.66 -4.32 5.37
N LEU A 119 8.89 -4.13 4.94
CA LEU A 119 9.47 -4.94 3.85
C LEU A 119 10.63 -5.79 4.30
#